data_c98c9aef296af123c6404192b30c5272
#
_entry.id   c98c9aef296af123c6404192b30c5272
#
_cell.length_a   1.000
_cell.length_b   1.000
_cell.length_c   1.000
_cell.angle_alpha   90.00
_cell.angle_beta   90.00
_cell.angle_gamma   90.00
#
_symmetry.space_group_name_H-M   'P 1'
#
loop_
_entity.id
_entity.type
_entity.pdbx_description
1 polymer ?
#
loop_
_entity_poly.entity_id
_entity_poly.type
_entity_poly.pdbx_seq_one_letter_code
_entity_poly.pdbx_strand_id
1 'polypeptide(L)'
;MRLFPILLAGSLAVVACPLFAATDPAPEIKRDTGAPQAVGAAHTLRIIPEACARLEGVFTGDVEQPYKYAAVRTDPQCQPRARFVDYAKAQPSTAKGWKFNDLIRVPNAACPSQQAVVRVWRLPADNKPTRDGQGSTRVYLQDAKEAAAAGKKLAAVTMYAAEMKVEGKSCN
;
A
#
# COMPACT_ATOMS: atom_id res chain seq x y z
N MET A 1 47.31 -45.43 38.10
CA MET A 1 46.25 -45.26 37.09
C MET A 1 45.74 -43.83 37.19
N ARG A 2 46.08 -42.96 36.25
CA ARG A 2 45.64 -41.55 36.20
C ARG A 2 44.68 -41.40 35.00
N LEU A 3 43.41 -41.13 35.27
CA LEU A 3 42.38 -40.85 34.28
C LEU A 3 42.43 -39.35 33.93
N PHE A 4 42.65 -39.03 32.66
CA PHE A 4 42.50 -37.68 32.13
C PHE A 4 41.05 -37.48 31.57
N PRO A 5 40.35 -36.41 31.92
CA PRO A 5 39.10 -36.07 31.24
C PRO A 5 39.39 -35.28 30.00
N ILE A 6 38.85 -35.75 28.87
CA ILE A 6 38.87 -35.07 27.58
C ILE A 6 37.70 -34.07 27.57
N LEU A 7 38.01 -32.76 27.53
CA LEU A 7 37.05 -31.68 27.31
C LEU A 7 36.81 -31.53 25.82
N LEU A 8 35.62 -31.94 25.35
CA LEU A 8 35.13 -31.60 24.00
C LEU A 8 34.60 -30.15 24.02
N ALA A 9 35.34 -29.24 23.39
CA ALA A 9 34.86 -27.89 23.08
C ALA A 9 34.04 -27.94 21.79
N GLY A 10 32.71 -27.92 21.91
CA GLY A 10 31.79 -27.78 20.79
C GLY A 10 31.70 -26.32 20.32
N SER A 11 32.26 -26.03 19.14
CA SER A 11 32.13 -24.74 18.51
C SER A 11 30.74 -24.58 17.90
N LEU A 12 29.86 -23.72 18.45
CA LEU A 12 28.61 -23.31 17.85
C LEU A 12 28.91 -22.33 16.70
N ALA A 13 28.84 -22.81 15.47
CA ALA A 13 28.87 -21.94 14.29
C ALA A 13 27.51 -21.24 14.16
N VAL A 14 27.45 -19.96 14.50
CA VAL A 14 26.28 -19.11 14.22
C VAL A 14 26.27 -18.78 12.74
N VAL A 15 25.38 -19.44 11.99
CA VAL A 15 25.12 -19.13 10.59
C VAL A 15 24.30 -17.84 10.55
N ALA A 16 24.96 -16.71 10.30
CA ALA A 16 24.28 -15.45 10.01
C ALA A 16 23.62 -15.56 8.64
N CYS A 17 22.31 -15.83 8.59
CA CYS A 17 21.53 -15.67 7.35
C CYS A 17 21.51 -14.18 6.97
N PRO A 18 21.97 -13.80 5.75
CA PRO A 18 21.80 -12.44 5.28
C PRO A 18 20.30 -12.18 5.12
N LEU A 19 19.78 -11.22 5.88
CA LEU A 19 18.44 -10.65 5.67
C LEU A 19 18.47 -9.90 4.33
N PHE A 20 18.12 -10.57 3.25
CA PHE A 20 17.81 -9.89 2.00
C PHE A 20 16.57 -9.04 2.27
N ALA A 21 16.74 -7.72 2.30
CA ALA A 21 15.60 -6.81 2.23
C ALA A 21 14.84 -7.14 0.95
N ALA A 22 13.61 -7.62 1.08
CA ALA A 22 12.77 -7.91 -0.07
C ALA A 22 12.56 -6.60 -0.83
N THR A 23 13.06 -6.54 -2.07
CA THR A 23 12.82 -5.41 -2.95
C THR A 23 11.36 -5.44 -3.38
N ASP A 24 10.72 -4.27 -3.40
CA ASP A 24 9.37 -4.13 -3.94
C ASP A 24 9.30 -4.71 -5.36
N PRO A 25 8.23 -5.42 -5.72
CA PRO A 25 8.02 -5.83 -7.10
C PRO A 25 7.89 -4.60 -8.01
N ALA A 26 8.06 -4.76 -9.32
CA ALA A 26 7.87 -3.66 -10.25
C ALA A 26 6.42 -3.16 -10.21
N PRO A 27 6.17 -1.85 -10.04
CA PRO A 27 4.82 -1.31 -9.99
C PRO A 27 4.15 -1.32 -11.38
N GLU A 28 2.83 -1.50 -11.43
CA GLU A 28 2.05 -1.37 -12.67
C GLU A 28 2.15 0.05 -13.26
N ILE A 29 2.19 1.06 -12.39
CA ILE A 29 2.36 2.48 -12.76
C ILE A 29 3.80 2.88 -12.47
N LYS A 30 4.53 3.20 -13.51
CA LYS A 30 5.87 3.79 -13.39
C LYS A 30 5.73 5.30 -13.34
N ARG A 31 6.33 5.93 -12.32
CA ARG A 31 6.41 7.39 -12.21
C ARG A 31 7.75 7.82 -11.64
N ASP A 32 8.13 9.02 -11.96
CA ASP A 32 9.28 9.68 -11.37
C ASP A 32 8.97 10.11 -9.92
N THR A 33 10.02 10.43 -9.18
CA THR A 33 9.90 11.06 -7.87
C THR A 33 9.18 12.40 -8.01
N GLY A 34 8.22 12.64 -7.15
CA GLY A 34 7.46 13.91 -7.14
C GLY A 34 8.31 15.12 -6.77
N ALA A 35 7.76 16.30 -6.99
CA ALA A 35 8.38 17.54 -6.53
C ALA A 35 8.44 17.59 -4.99
N PRO A 36 9.51 18.18 -4.42
CA PRO A 36 9.61 18.36 -2.98
C PRO A 36 8.42 19.15 -2.41
N GLN A 37 7.90 18.73 -1.27
CA GLN A 37 6.75 19.36 -0.62
C GLN A 37 7.17 20.02 0.69
N ALA A 38 6.63 21.21 0.94
CA ALA A 38 6.88 21.96 2.16
C ALA A 38 6.14 21.33 3.35
N VAL A 39 6.68 21.54 4.56
CA VAL A 39 6.01 21.19 5.80
C VAL A 39 4.69 21.99 5.91
N GLY A 40 3.60 21.33 6.31
CA GLY A 40 2.27 21.91 6.43
C GLY A 40 1.49 22.02 5.10
N ALA A 41 2.13 21.79 3.95
CA ALA A 41 1.47 21.82 2.65
C ALA A 41 0.78 20.48 2.34
N ALA A 42 -0.53 20.48 2.29
CA ALA A 42 -1.30 19.32 1.83
C ALA A 42 -1.13 19.15 0.32
N HIS A 43 -0.90 17.94 -0.13
CA HIS A 43 -0.73 17.62 -1.54
C HIS A 43 -1.39 16.31 -1.94
N THR A 44 -1.83 16.23 -3.17
CA THR A 44 -2.40 15.01 -3.72
C THR A 44 -1.30 14.03 -4.12
N LEU A 45 -1.33 12.84 -3.52
CA LEU A 45 -0.46 11.72 -3.85
C LEU A 45 -0.98 10.99 -5.09
N ARG A 46 -2.27 10.66 -5.08
CA ARG A 46 -2.93 9.91 -6.13
C ARG A 46 -4.44 10.03 -6.07
N ILE A 47 -5.08 10.00 -7.23
CA ILE A 47 -6.52 9.81 -7.37
C ILE A 47 -6.77 8.38 -7.84
N ILE A 48 -7.73 7.70 -7.20
CA ILE A 48 -8.22 6.36 -7.55
C ILE A 48 -9.71 6.50 -7.88
N PRO A 49 -10.05 6.85 -9.14
CA PRO A 49 -11.42 7.19 -9.51
C PRO A 49 -12.40 6.04 -9.27
N GLU A 50 -11.95 4.79 -9.47
CA GLU A 50 -12.79 3.61 -9.27
C GLU A 50 -13.23 3.43 -7.82
N ALA A 51 -12.41 3.88 -6.88
CA ALA A 51 -12.71 3.83 -5.44
C ALA A 51 -13.32 5.13 -4.92
N CYS A 52 -13.53 6.14 -5.77
CA CYS A 52 -13.92 7.49 -5.37
C CYS A 52 -12.98 8.06 -4.28
N ALA A 53 -11.71 7.74 -4.35
CA ALA A 53 -10.72 8.08 -3.35
C ALA A 53 -9.60 8.96 -3.92
N ARG A 54 -9.16 9.92 -3.12
CA ARG A 54 -7.95 10.71 -3.34
C ARG A 54 -7.04 10.50 -2.14
N LEU A 55 -5.82 10.08 -2.39
CA LEU A 55 -4.79 10.00 -1.37
C LEU A 55 -4.14 11.38 -1.24
N GLU A 56 -4.19 11.93 -0.06
CA GLU A 56 -3.58 13.22 0.30
C GLU A 56 -2.53 13.01 1.37
N GLY A 57 -1.46 13.77 1.30
CA GLY A 57 -0.38 13.73 2.25
C GLY A 57 0.07 15.11 2.71
N VAL A 58 0.76 15.14 3.85
CA VAL A 58 1.35 16.35 4.41
C VAL A 58 2.56 15.99 5.28
N PHE A 59 3.68 16.68 5.08
CA PHE A 59 4.79 16.68 6.03
C PHE A 59 4.40 17.51 7.24
N THR A 60 4.51 16.96 8.44
CA THR A 60 4.00 17.59 9.66
C THR A 60 5.03 18.48 10.34
N GLY A 61 6.31 18.25 10.11
CA GLY A 61 7.40 18.84 10.89
C GLY A 61 7.63 18.17 12.25
N ASP A 62 6.81 17.20 12.63
CA ASP A 62 6.96 16.39 13.85
C ASP A 62 7.94 15.24 13.58
N VAL A 63 8.91 15.06 14.49
CA VAL A 63 9.94 14.02 14.35
C VAL A 63 9.37 12.62 14.54
N GLU A 64 8.39 12.45 15.42
CA GLU A 64 7.78 11.16 15.70
C GLU A 64 6.78 10.74 14.65
N GLN A 65 6.11 11.71 14.02
CA GLN A 65 5.16 11.47 12.95
C GLN A 65 5.39 12.43 11.78
N PRO A 66 6.52 12.33 11.08
CA PRO A 66 6.97 13.32 10.11
C PRO A 66 6.08 13.47 8.88
N TYR A 67 5.21 12.50 8.65
CA TYR A 67 4.28 12.53 7.52
C TYR A 67 2.94 11.88 7.90
N LYS A 68 1.86 12.51 7.46
CA LYS A 68 0.50 11.97 7.56
C LYS A 68 -0.09 11.81 6.18
N TYR A 69 -0.91 10.77 5.98
CA TYR A 69 -1.70 10.63 4.77
C TYR A 69 -3.13 10.18 5.12
N ALA A 70 -4.05 10.48 4.23
CA ALA A 70 -5.44 10.07 4.33
C ALA A 70 -6.00 9.71 2.96
N ALA A 71 -6.93 8.77 2.93
CA ALA A 71 -7.78 8.52 1.77
C ALA A 71 -9.08 9.31 1.97
N VAL A 72 -9.26 10.35 1.18
CA VAL A 72 -10.45 11.20 1.21
C VAL A 72 -11.37 10.89 0.03
N ARG A 73 -12.67 11.04 0.23
CA ARG A 73 -13.64 10.89 -0.86
C ARG A 73 -13.50 12.04 -1.85
N THR A 74 -13.45 11.74 -3.15
CA THR A 74 -13.27 12.75 -4.20
C THR A 74 -14.50 13.62 -4.40
N ASP A 75 -15.69 13.03 -4.28
CA ASP A 75 -16.98 13.69 -4.51
C ASP A 75 -18.10 12.95 -3.76
N PRO A 76 -19.01 13.62 -3.07
CA PRO A 76 -20.15 13.02 -2.40
C PRO A 76 -21.07 12.21 -3.34
N GLN A 77 -21.17 12.63 -4.61
CA GLN A 77 -21.99 11.96 -5.63
C GLN A 77 -21.28 10.82 -6.34
N CYS A 78 -19.97 10.65 -6.11
CA CYS A 78 -19.21 9.59 -6.75
C CYS A 78 -19.71 8.21 -6.29
N GLN A 79 -20.01 7.35 -7.27
CA GLN A 79 -20.42 5.95 -7.02
C GLN A 79 -19.20 5.02 -7.18
N PRO A 80 -18.69 4.45 -6.08
CA PRO A 80 -17.50 3.63 -6.15
C PRO A 80 -17.77 2.27 -6.82
N ARG A 81 -16.81 1.83 -7.63
CA ARG A 81 -16.76 0.50 -8.28
C ARG A 81 -15.62 -0.34 -7.73
N ALA A 82 -14.84 0.22 -6.82
CA ALA A 82 -13.76 -0.44 -6.10
C ALA A 82 -13.81 -0.07 -4.62
N ARG A 83 -13.14 -0.84 -3.78
CA ARG A 83 -13.00 -0.56 -2.35
C ARG A 83 -11.59 -0.08 -2.06
N PHE A 84 -11.46 0.94 -1.23
CA PHE A 84 -10.22 1.23 -0.55
C PHE A 84 -10.26 0.60 0.85
N VAL A 85 -9.31 -0.26 1.16
CA VAL A 85 -9.29 -1.05 2.41
C VAL A 85 -8.05 -0.75 3.24
N ASP A 86 -8.17 -1.01 4.53
CA ASP A 86 -7.07 -0.87 5.47
C ASP A 86 -5.92 -1.83 5.13
N TYR A 87 -4.72 -1.28 4.96
CA TYR A 87 -3.52 -2.02 4.59
C TYR A 87 -3.13 -3.07 5.64
N ALA A 88 -3.18 -2.69 6.92
CA ALA A 88 -2.77 -3.57 8.01
C ALA A 88 -3.69 -4.79 8.12
N LYS A 89 -4.99 -4.63 7.83
CA LYS A 89 -5.96 -5.73 7.78
C LYS A 89 -5.85 -6.57 6.52
N ALA A 90 -5.67 -5.92 5.37
CA ALA A 90 -5.61 -6.60 4.08
C ALA A 90 -4.30 -7.36 3.88
N GLN A 91 -3.20 -6.85 4.40
CA GLN A 91 -1.85 -7.42 4.25
C GLN A 91 -1.57 -7.84 2.80
N PRO A 92 -1.59 -6.88 1.85
CA PRO A 92 -1.46 -7.18 0.45
C PRO A 92 -0.11 -7.82 0.14
N SER A 93 -0.12 -8.84 -0.73
CA SER A 93 1.10 -9.48 -1.23
C SER A 93 0.80 -10.14 -2.59
N THR A 94 1.81 -10.33 -3.40
CA THR A 94 1.69 -11.03 -4.68
C THR A 94 1.18 -12.45 -4.51
N ALA A 95 1.57 -13.13 -3.43
CA ALA A 95 1.10 -14.48 -3.09
C ALA A 95 -0.42 -14.53 -2.81
N LYS A 96 -1.03 -13.42 -2.39
CA LYS A 96 -2.47 -13.28 -2.18
C LYS A 96 -3.20 -12.72 -3.42
N GLY A 97 -2.55 -12.67 -4.57
CA GLY A 97 -3.12 -12.16 -5.82
C GLY A 97 -3.12 -10.63 -5.95
N TRP A 98 -2.55 -9.90 -4.98
CA TRP A 98 -2.40 -8.47 -5.08
C TRP A 98 -1.31 -8.11 -6.09
N LYS A 99 -1.53 -7.03 -6.80
CA LYS A 99 -0.55 -6.42 -7.70
C LYS A 99 0.01 -5.16 -7.06
N PHE A 100 1.33 -4.99 -7.14
CA PHE A 100 1.96 -3.76 -6.73
C PHE A 100 1.63 -2.69 -7.77
N ASN A 101 0.69 -1.83 -7.44
CA ASN A 101 0.05 -0.98 -8.43
C ASN A 101 0.83 0.32 -8.65
N ASP A 102 1.33 0.94 -7.58
CA ASP A 102 2.00 2.23 -7.69
C ASP A 102 3.02 2.45 -6.55
N LEU A 103 4.10 3.14 -6.86
CA LEU A 103 5.13 3.54 -5.92
C LEU A 103 5.34 5.06 -6.02
N ILE A 104 4.84 5.77 -5.03
CA ILE A 104 4.85 7.23 -4.99
C ILE A 104 5.94 7.69 -4.03
N ARG A 105 6.86 8.51 -4.50
CA ARG A 105 7.91 9.12 -3.69
C ARG A 105 7.75 10.63 -3.70
N VAL A 106 7.72 11.22 -2.51
CA VAL A 106 7.58 12.66 -2.32
C VAL A 106 8.69 13.14 -1.40
N PRO A 107 9.69 13.88 -1.90
CA PRO A 107 10.72 14.45 -1.06
C PRO A 107 10.19 15.51 -0.12
N ASN A 108 10.81 15.62 1.06
CA ASN A 108 10.55 16.71 1.99
C ASN A 108 11.42 17.91 1.59
N ALA A 109 10.81 19.07 1.30
CA ALA A 109 11.54 20.27 0.90
C ALA A 109 12.46 20.82 2.03
N ALA A 110 12.04 20.65 3.29
CA ALA A 110 12.83 21.06 4.45
C ALA A 110 13.93 20.04 4.83
N CYS A 111 13.84 18.81 4.33
CA CYS A 111 14.79 17.73 4.60
C CYS A 111 14.97 16.86 3.34
N PRO A 112 15.84 17.26 2.40
CA PRO A 112 15.98 16.55 1.11
C PRO A 112 16.46 15.09 1.21
N SER A 113 17.07 14.71 2.34
CA SER A 113 17.44 13.31 2.63
C SER A 113 16.27 12.45 3.08
N GLN A 114 15.08 13.03 3.30
CA GLN A 114 13.88 12.36 3.76
C GLN A 114 12.78 12.42 2.70
N GLN A 115 12.10 11.31 2.50
CA GLN A 115 10.96 11.25 1.58
C GLN A 115 9.81 10.41 2.15
N ALA A 116 8.59 10.79 1.84
CA ALA A 116 7.44 9.94 2.04
C ALA A 116 7.35 8.96 0.86
N VAL A 117 7.20 7.68 1.18
CA VAL A 117 7.06 6.58 0.21
C VAL A 117 5.73 5.91 0.42
N VAL A 118 4.85 6.01 -0.57
CA VAL A 118 3.51 5.40 -0.53
C VAL A 118 3.45 4.26 -1.53
N ARG A 119 3.17 3.06 -1.00
CA ARG A 119 3.02 1.82 -1.76
C ARG A 119 1.55 1.51 -1.92
N VAL A 120 1.06 1.56 -3.14
CA VAL A 120 -0.33 1.26 -3.46
C VAL A 120 -0.43 -0.12 -4.07
N TRP A 121 -1.33 -0.93 -3.52
CA TRP A 121 -1.62 -2.28 -3.96
C TRP A 121 -3.03 -2.35 -4.52
N ARG A 122 -3.23 -3.21 -5.53
CA ARG A 122 -4.52 -3.46 -6.16
C ARG A 122 -4.79 -4.97 -6.20
N LEU A 123 -5.93 -5.39 -5.68
CA LEU A 123 -6.47 -6.73 -5.90
C LEU A 123 -7.53 -6.64 -6.99
N PRO A 124 -7.29 -7.20 -8.18
CA PRO A 124 -8.29 -7.20 -9.24
C PRO A 124 -9.51 -8.04 -8.85
N ALA A 125 -10.67 -7.73 -9.40
CA ALA A 125 -11.84 -8.61 -9.30
C ALA A 125 -11.65 -9.84 -10.17
N ASP A 126 -11.87 -11.03 -9.63
CA ASP A 126 -11.69 -12.30 -10.35
C ASP A 126 -12.88 -12.63 -11.27
N ASN A 127 -13.99 -11.94 -11.11
CA ASN A 127 -15.19 -12.18 -11.90
C ASN A 127 -15.25 -11.23 -13.11
N LYS A 128 -15.67 -11.77 -14.23
CA LYS A 128 -16.10 -10.97 -15.38
C LYS A 128 -17.59 -10.70 -15.19
N PRO A 129 -18.00 -9.50 -14.73
CA PRO A 129 -19.42 -9.18 -14.62
C PRO A 129 -20.07 -9.28 -16.00
N THR A 130 -21.35 -9.66 -16.02
CA THR A 130 -22.15 -9.71 -17.25
C THR A 130 -22.12 -8.34 -17.91
N ARG A 131 -21.90 -8.31 -19.21
CA ARG A 131 -21.96 -7.07 -19.97
C ARG A 131 -23.41 -6.60 -20.06
N ASP A 132 -23.62 -5.30 -19.87
CA ASP A 132 -24.90 -4.67 -20.18
C ASP A 132 -25.17 -4.61 -21.70
N GLY A 133 -26.33 -4.14 -22.09
CA GLY A 133 -26.71 -3.99 -23.51
C GLY A 133 -25.83 -3.03 -24.31
N GLN A 134 -24.95 -2.27 -23.63
CA GLN A 134 -23.96 -1.37 -24.22
C GLN A 134 -22.54 -1.94 -24.20
N GLY A 135 -22.40 -3.19 -23.77
CA GLY A 135 -21.10 -3.86 -23.67
C GLY A 135 -20.23 -3.43 -22.47
N SER A 136 -20.79 -2.65 -21.55
CA SER A 136 -20.10 -2.21 -20.33
C SER A 136 -20.22 -3.24 -19.21
N THR A 137 -19.14 -3.42 -18.46
CA THR A 137 -19.09 -4.32 -17.30
C THR A 137 -18.80 -3.50 -16.04
N ARG A 138 -19.81 -2.84 -15.50
CA ARG A 138 -19.66 -2.03 -14.28
C ARG A 138 -20.39 -2.69 -13.13
N VAL A 139 -19.67 -3.02 -12.09
CA VAL A 139 -20.26 -3.44 -10.80
C VAL A 139 -20.04 -2.30 -9.82
N TYR A 140 -21.11 -1.67 -9.39
CA TYR A 140 -21.04 -0.69 -8.34
C TYR A 140 -20.97 -1.36 -6.96
N LEU A 141 -20.23 -0.76 -6.06
CA LEU A 141 -20.08 -1.29 -4.71
C LEU A 141 -21.42 -1.35 -3.98
N GLN A 142 -22.33 -0.41 -4.23
CA GLN A 142 -23.65 -0.38 -3.64
C GLN A 142 -24.51 -1.59 -4.11
N ASP A 143 -24.55 -1.83 -5.42
CA ASP A 143 -25.29 -2.97 -5.99
C ASP A 143 -24.75 -4.31 -5.46
N ALA A 144 -23.43 -4.42 -5.30
CA ALA A 144 -22.82 -5.60 -4.73
C ALA A 144 -23.22 -5.82 -3.26
N LYS A 145 -23.34 -4.76 -2.47
CA LYS A 145 -23.79 -4.82 -1.08
C LYS A 145 -25.27 -5.21 -0.98
N GLU A 146 -26.12 -4.63 -1.81
CA GLU A 146 -27.56 -4.93 -1.86
C GLU A 146 -27.79 -6.37 -2.26
N ALA A 147 -27.07 -6.87 -3.28
CA ALA A 147 -27.13 -8.26 -3.68
C ALA A 147 -26.73 -9.21 -2.54
N ALA A 148 -25.69 -8.86 -1.78
CA ALA A 148 -25.25 -9.64 -0.63
C ALA A 148 -26.29 -9.61 0.51
N ALA A 149 -26.92 -8.46 0.78
CA ALA A 149 -27.99 -8.33 1.76
C ALA A 149 -29.21 -9.17 1.36
N ALA A 150 -29.46 -9.35 0.07
CA ALA A 150 -30.51 -10.23 -0.47
C ALA A 150 -30.10 -11.72 -0.52
N GLY A 151 -29.01 -12.12 0.16
CA GLY A 151 -28.55 -13.50 0.23
C GLY A 151 -27.77 -14.00 -1.00
N LYS A 152 -27.45 -13.13 -1.95
CA LYS A 152 -26.58 -13.46 -3.07
C LYS A 152 -25.12 -13.35 -2.67
N LYS A 153 -24.23 -14.12 -3.32
CA LYS A 153 -22.79 -13.98 -3.12
C LYS A 153 -22.35 -12.56 -3.46
N LEU A 154 -21.61 -11.92 -2.57
CA LEU A 154 -21.03 -10.61 -2.82
C LEU A 154 -20.18 -10.66 -4.09
N ALA A 155 -20.52 -9.84 -5.07
CA ALA A 155 -19.69 -9.73 -6.26
C ALA A 155 -18.31 -9.22 -5.89
N ALA A 156 -17.26 -9.89 -6.38
CA ALA A 156 -15.91 -9.43 -6.17
C ALA A 156 -15.73 -8.07 -6.89
N VAL A 157 -15.34 -7.07 -6.14
CA VAL A 157 -14.97 -5.74 -6.66
C VAL A 157 -13.48 -5.52 -6.44
N THR A 158 -12.86 -4.79 -7.33
CA THR A 158 -11.45 -4.41 -7.18
C THR A 158 -11.20 -3.75 -5.83
N MET A 159 -10.13 -4.14 -5.15
CA MET A 159 -9.72 -3.52 -3.90
C MET A 159 -8.39 -2.80 -4.06
N TYR A 160 -8.26 -1.69 -3.35
CA TYR A 160 -7.01 -0.94 -3.21
C TYR A 160 -6.64 -0.85 -1.73
N ALA A 161 -5.35 -0.92 -1.46
CA ALA A 161 -4.77 -0.67 -0.14
C ALA A 161 -3.50 0.16 -0.32
N ALA A 162 -3.15 1.00 0.65
CA ALA A 162 -1.91 1.76 0.61
C ALA A 162 -1.19 1.70 1.96
N GLU A 163 0.12 1.55 1.89
CA GLU A 163 1.04 1.72 3.00
C GLU A 163 1.85 2.98 2.77
N MET A 164 2.13 3.72 3.83
CA MET A 164 3.01 4.86 3.80
C MET A 164 4.14 4.67 4.83
N LYS A 165 5.36 4.94 4.38
CA LYS A 165 6.54 5.02 5.25
C LYS A 165 7.33 6.27 4.92
N VAL A 166 8.01 6.81 5.91
CA VAL A 166 9.04 7.83 5.68
C VAL A 166 10.38 7.12 5.61
N GLU A 167 11.09 7.34 4.52
CA GLU A 167 12.41 6.75 4.26
C GLU A 167 13.47 7.86 4.22
N GLY A 168 14.72 7.48 4.52
CA GLY A 168 15.85 8.39 4.56
C GLY A 168 16.21 8.88 5.97
N LYS A 169 17.19 9.76 6.04
CA LYS A 169 17.70 10.28 7.32
C LYS A 169 16.94 11.53 7.74
N SER A 170 16.63 11.62 9.04
CA SER A 170 16.14 12.87 9.62
C SER A 170 17.21 13.98 9.52
N CYS A 171 16.78 15.21 9.29
CA CYS A 171 17.64 16.40 9.22
C CYS A 171 17.71 17.14 10.56
N ASN A 172 17.81 16.43 11.64
CA ASN A 172 17.97 17.02 12.99
C ASN A 172 19.44 17.25 13.28
#